data_15e138aae3467d42446c4b631a43cff2
#
_entry.id   15e138aae3467d42446c4b631a43cff2
#
_cell.length_a   1.000
_cell.length_b   1.000
_cell.length_c   1.000
_cell.angle_alpha   90.00
_cell.angle_beta   90.00
_cell.angle_gamma   90.00
#
_symmetry.space_group_name_H-M   'P 1'
#
loop_
_entity.id
_entity.type
_entity.pdbx_description
1 polymer ?
#
loop_
_entity_poly.entity_id
_entity_poly.type
_entity_poly.pdbx_seq_one_letter_code
_entity_poly.pdbx_strand_id
1 'polypeptide(L)'
;MTNHDIIAPENLVYAKPELMNDTPMHYCPGCSHGEVHKLVAEVIDEMGMADKTVGVSPVGCAVFAYRYIDIDWQEAPHGRAPALATGIKRVWPDRLVFTYQGDGDLACIGTAETIHALNRGEHITIIFINNAIYGMPGGQLAPTTLIGQKTSTCPYGREPDLHGYPLNITELASRLRGTCYVTRQSVDTVASIRQAKKAIRKAFEASMQGLGSSLVEIVSTCSSGWKLPAVKANEWMREHMFPEYEKGDLKDTTNLK
;
A
#
# COMPACT_ATOMS: atom_id res chain seq x y z
N MET A 1 37.85 18.52 -6.90
CA MET A 1 37.28 17.15 -6.85
C MET A 1 37.41 16.56 -8.22
N THR A 2 38.10 15.46 -8.36
CA THR A 2 38.19 14.72 -9.62
C THR A 2 36.92 13.89 -9.79
N ASN A 3 36.56 13.50 -11.03
CA ASN A 3 35.39 12.61 -11.23
C ASN A 3 35.49 11.30 -10.42
N HIS A 4 36.69 10.84 -10.11
CA HIS A 4 36.94 9.68 -9.24
C HIS A 4 36.49 9.92 -7.79
N ASP A 5 36.64 11.13 -7.27
CA ASP A 5 36.25 11.46 -5.88
C ASP A 5 34.71 11.48 -5.72
N ILE A 6 33.98 11.80 -6.82
CA ILE A 6 32.50 11.88 -6.77
C ILE A 6 31.85 10.50 -6.73
N ILE A 7 32.44 9.51 -7.39
CA ILE A 7 31.92 8.13 -7.47
C ILE A 7 32.56 7.17 -6.46
N ALA A 8 33.37 7.69 -5.53
CA ALA A 8 33.98 6.87 -4.49
C ALA A 8 32.87 6.27 -3.56
N PRO A 9 33.00 5.01 -3.15
CA PRO A 9 31.98 4.33 -2.32
C PRO A 9 31.60 5.10 -1.05
N GLU A 10 32.56 5.80 -0.43
CA GLU A 10 32.34 6.61 0.77
C GLU A 10 31.46 7.85 0.52
N ASN A 11 31.29 8.26 -0.73
CA ASN A 11 30.43 9.37 -1.13
C ASN A 11 29.02 8.90 -1.54
N LEU A 12 28.70 7.61 -1.39
CA LEU A 12 27.40 7.06 -1.71
C LEU A 12 26.34 7.63 -0.76
N VAL A 13 25.42 8.42 -1.31
CA VAL A 13 24.31 9.02 -0.55
C VAL A 13 23.09 8.10 -0.52
N TYR A 14 22.87 7.36 -1.59
CA TYR A 14 21.76 6.44 -1.74
C TYR A 14 22.09 5.34 -2.75
N ALA A 15 21.71 4.12 -2.42
CA ALA A 15 21.71 2.99 -3.35
C ALA A 15 20.29 2.43 -3.50
N LYS A 16 19.97 1.94 -4.68
CA LYS A 16 18.75 1.16 -4.90
C LYS A 16 18.78 -0.06 -3.97
N PRO A 17 17.64 -0.45 -3.32
CA PRO A 17 17.56 -1.66 -2.52
C PRO A 17 18.05 -2.89 -3.30
N GLU A 18 18.80 -3.78 -2.67
CA GLU A 18 19.32 -4.99 -3.34
C GLU A 18 18.19 -5.88 -3.85
N LEU A 19 17.09 -5.94 -3.12
CA LEU A 19 15.89 -6.68 -3.52
C LEU A 19 15.17 -6.12 -4.75
N MET A 20 15.44 -4.90 -5.18
CA MET A 20 14.86 -4.37 -6.41
C MET A 20 15.75 -4.68 -7.60
N ASN A 21 15.23 -5.49 -8.52
CA ASN A 21 15.93 -5.78 -9.79
C ASN A 21 15.84 -4.62 -10.81
N ASP A 22 16.43 -4.79 -11.99
CA ASP A 22 16.50 -3.74 -13.03
C ASP A 22 15.34 -3.78 -14.03
N THR A 23 14.31 -4.57 -13.77
CA THR A 23 13.12 -4.62 -14.62
C THR A 23 12.41 -3.28 -14.64
N PRO A 24 12.19 -2.65 -15.81
CA PRO A 24 11.45 -1.41 -15.91
C PRO A 24 10.02 -1.57 -15.37
N MET A 25 9.62 -0.70 -14.47
CA MET A 25 8.28 -0.74 -13.90
C MET A 25 7.23 -0.32 -14.93
N HIS A 26 6.08 -0.98 -14.93
CA HIS A 26 4.96 -0.70 -15.84
C HIS A 26 4.06 0.44 -15.36
N TYR A 27 4.30 0.98 -14.17
CA TYR A 27 3.45 2.03 -13.59
C TYR A 27 3.46 3.32 -14.40
N CYS A 28 2.32 4.02 -14.37
CA CYS A 28 2.17 5.30 -15.05
C CYS A 28 3.12 6.35 -14.46
N PRO A 29 3.61 7.31 -15.28
CA PRO A 29 4.41 8.44 -14.75
C PRO A 29 3.65 9.20 -13.65
N GLY A 30 4.31 9.42 -12.51
CA GLY A 30 3.73 10.09 -11.34
C GLY A 30 2.83 9.21 -10.47
N CYS A 31 2.76 7.91 -10.74
CA CYS A 31 2.08 6.94 -9.87
C CYS A 31 2.94 6.64 -8.64
N SER A 32 2.31 6.58 -7.47
CA SER A 32 3.01 6.32 -6.20
C SER A 32 3.46 4.88 -6.00
N HIS A 33 2.97 3.92 -6.80
CA HIS A 33 3.31 2.50 -6.64
C HIS A 33 4.81 2.23 -6.66
N GLY A 34 5.55 2.88 -7.58
CA GLY A 34 7.00 2.70 -7.68
C GLY A 34 7.75 3.12 -6.42
N GLU A 35 7.36 4.25 -5.83
CA GLU A 35 7.95 4.72 -4.58
C GLU A 35 7.60 3.79 -3.41
N VAL A 36 6.35 3.33 -3.31
CA VAL A 36 5.93 2.42 -2.24
C VAL A 36 6.63 1.06 -2.36
N HIS A 37 6.80 0.51 -3.57
CA HIS A 37 7.57 -0.72 -3.77
C HIS A 37 9.02 -0.58 -3.31
N LYS A 38 9.64 0.57 -3.62
CA LYS A 38 10.98 0.87 -3.14
C LYS A 38 11.03 0.88 -1.61
N LEU A 39 10.07 1.52 -0.93
CA LEU A 39 10.03 1.54 0.53
C LEU A 39 9.84 0.15 1.13
N VAL A 40 9.00 -0.69 0.52
CA VAL A 40 8.80 -2.08 0.96
C VAL A 40 10.10 -2.86 0.82
N ALA A 41 10.78 -2.77 -0.33
CA ALA A 41 12.05 -3.45 -0.56
C ALA A 41 13.14 -2.97 0.42
N GLU A 42 13.30 -1.65 0.60
CA GLU A 42 14.24 -1.07 1.57
C GLU A 42 14.01 -1.59 3.00
N VAL A 43 12.75 -1.68 3.43
CA VAL A 43 12.44 -2.17 4.78
C VAL A 43 12.77 -3.64 4.92
N ILE A 44 12.45 -4.48 3.93
CA ILE A 44 12.77 -5.91 3.95
C ILE A 44 14.28 -6.12 3.98
N ASP A 45 15.05 -5.39 3.15
CA ASP A 45 16.52 -5.42 3.14
C ASP A 45 17.10 -5.04 4.51
N GLU A 46 16.67 -3.92 5.05
CA GLU A 46 17.15 -3.43 6.35
C GLU A 46 16.78 -4.33 7.54
N MET A 47 15.71 -5.12 7.41
CA MET A 47 15.32 -6.11 8.40
C MET A 47 16.06 -7.44 8.22
N GLY A 48 16.81 -7.63 7.12
CA GLY A 48 17.48 -8.89 6.79
C GLY A 48 16.49 -10.04 6.57
N MET A 49 15.32 -9.75 5.99
CA MET A 49 14.20 -10.69 5.87
C MET A 49 13.97 -11.19 4.44
N ALA A 50 14.87 -10.95 3.50
CA ALA A 50 14.73 -11.30 2.09
C ALA A 50 14.26 -12.75 1.89
N ASP A 51 15.02 -13.71 2.42
CA ASP A 51 14.77 -15.16 2.29
C ASP A 51 13.58 -15.68 3.13
N LYS A 52 12.98 -14.80 3.94
CA LYS A 52 11.89 -15.13 4.85
C LYS A 52 10.63 -14.31 4.61
N THR A 53 10.52 -13.68 3.46
CA THR A 53 9.39 -12.82 3.12
C THR A 53 8.56 -13.43 2.00
N VAL A 54 7.25 -13.42 2.18
CA VAL A 54 6.29 -13.77 1.14
C VAL A 54 5.34 -12.60 0.90
N GLY A 55 5.39 -12.04 -0.30
CA GLY A 55 4.45 -11.05 -0.77
C GLY A 55 3.23 -11.71 -1.43
N VAL A 56 2.04 -11.15 -1.21
CA VAL A 56 0.83 -11.58 -1.89
C VAL A 56 0.26 -10.40 -2.68
N SER A 57 0.28 -10.51 -4.01
CA SER A 57 -0.27 -9.50 -4.91
C SER A 57 -1.52 -10.03 -5.62
N PRO A 58 -2.68 -9.36 -5.48
CA PRO A 58 -3.88 -9.70 -6.21
C PRO A 58 -3.97 -8.95 -7.54
N VAL A 59 -5.08 -9.15 -8.23
CA VAL A 59 -5.41 -8.42 -9.47
C VAL A 59 -5.49 -6.91 -9.23
N GLY A 60 -4.88 -6.13 -10.13
CA GLY A 60 -4.83 -4.67 -10.09
C GLY A 60 -3.45 -4.16 -10.51
N CYS A 61 -3.18 -2.88 -10.31
CA CYS A 61 -1.89 -2.28 -10.71
C CYS A 61 -0.67 -2.98 -10.09
N ALA A 62 -0.82 -3.57 -8.91
CA ALA A 62 0.25 -4.25 -8.19
C ALA A 62 0.47 -5.72 -8.62
N VAL A 63 -0.33 -6.26 -9.54
CA VAL A 63 -0.24 -7.69 -9.91
C VAL A 63 1.16 -8.15 -10.33
N PHE A 64 1.94 -7.28 -10.95
CA PHE A 64 3.30 -7.58 -11.39
C PHE A 64 4.40 -7.24 -10.37
N ALA A 65 4.08 -7.06 -9.10
CA ALA A 65 5.07 -6.75 -8.06
C ALA A 65 6.22 -7.77 -8.00
N TYR A 66 5.92 -9.04 -8.27
CA TYR A 66 6.89 -10.14 -8.35
C TYR A 66 7.98 -9.95 -9.42
N ARG A 67 7.77 -9.04 -10.38
CA ARG A 67 8.78 -8.74 -11.42
C ARG A 67 9.83 -7.75 -10.94
N TYR A 68 9.60 -7.06 -9.83
CA TYR A 68 10.41 -5.92 -9.41
C TYR A 68 11.14 -6.12 -8.10
N ILE A 69 10.61 -7.00 -7.24
CA ILE A 69 11.16 -7.25 -5.91
C ILE A 69 11.47 -8.74 -5.78
N ASP A 70 12.73 -9.08 -5.54
CA ASP A 70 13.26 -10.45 -5.49
C ASP A 70 13.03 -11.07 -4.10
N ILE A 71 11.79 -11.44 -3.82
CA ILE A 71 11.33 -12.24 -2.69
C ILE A 71 10.37 -13.32 -3.20
N ASP A 72 9.92 -14.21 -2.34
CA ASP A 72 8.84 -15.14 -2.68
C ASP A 72 7.52 -14.37 -2.89
N TRP A 73 6.81 -14.66 -4.00
CA TRP A 73 5.53 -14.06 -4.31
C TRP A 73 4.47 -15.12 -4.61
N GLN A 74 3.25 -14.81 -4.18
CA GLN A 74 2.07 -15.55 -4.57
C GLN A 74 1.02 -14.59 -5.15
N GLU A 75 0.55 -14.87 -6.37
CA GLU A 75 -0.62 -14.16 -6.91
C GLU A 75 -1.90 -14.70 -6.28
N ALA A 76 -2.83 -13.80 -5.98
CA ALA A 76 -4.14 -14.13 -5.48
C ALA A 76 -5.24 -13.73 -6.50
N PRO A 77 -6.34 -14.46 -6.58
CA PRO A 77 -7.54 -13.96 -7.25
C PRO A 77 -7.98 -12.63 -6.65
N HIS A 78 -8.66 -11.81 -7.44
CA HIS A 78 -9.11 -10.48 -7.06
C HIS A 78 -9.87 -10.47 -5.73
N GLY A 79 -9.41 -9.66 -4.78
CA GLY A 79 -9.97 -9.54 -3.43
C GLY A 79 -9.60 -10.66 -2.45
N ARG A 80 -8.80 -11.66 -2.85
CA ARG A 80 -8.52 -12.84 -2.01
C ARG A 80 -7.14 -12.85 -1.34
N ALA A 81 -6.37 -11.78 -1.53
CA ALA A 81 -5.02 -11.71 -0.96
C ALA A 81 -4.96 -11.90 0.56
N PRO A 82 -5.84 -11.30 1.39
CA PRO A 82 -5.80 -11.53 2.84
C PRO A 82 -6.11 -12.96 3.25
N ALA A 83 -6.98 -13.67 2.52
CA ALA A 83 -7.27 -15.07 2.78
C ALA A 83 -6.07 -15.98 2.45
N LEU A 84 -5.42 -15.73 1.29
CA LEU A 84 -4.23 -16.47 0.89
C LEU A 84 -3.06 -16.21 1.85
N ALA A 85 -2.80 -14.94 2.20
CA ALA A 85 -1.79 -14.54 3.16
C ALA A 85 -2.01 -15.19 4.54
N THR A 86 -3.26 -15.28 4.99
CA THR A 86 -3.64 -16.02 6.21
C THR A 86 -3.20 -17.48 6.14
N GLY A 87 -3.48 -18.16 5.03
CA GLY A 87 -3.07 -19.56 4.83
C GLY A 87 -1.56 -19.73 4.86
N ILE A 88 -0.83 -18.88 4.12
CA ILE A 88 0.63 -18.89 4.09
C ILE A 88 1.22 -18.67 5.50
N LYS A 89 0.76 -17.63 6.20
CA LYS A 89 1.27 -17.29 7.54
C LYS A 89 1.02 -18.40 8.56
N ARG A 90 -0.10 -19.11 8.46
CA ARG A 90 -0.41 -20.23 9.37
C ARG A 90 0.46 -21.46 9.11
N VAL A 91 0.85 -21.71 7.85
CA VAL A 91 1.74 -22.81 7.48
C VAL A 91 3.20 -22.46 7.79
N TRP A 92 3.58 -21.21 7.62
CA TRP A 92 4.93 -20.71 7.86
C TRP A 92 4.92 -19.52 8.83
N PRO A 93 4.75 -19.76 10.12
CA PRO A 93 4.57 -18.71 11.12
C PRO A 93 5.80 -17.82 11.34
N ASP A 94 6.99 -18.28 10.97
CA ASP A 94 8.27 -17.57 11.04
C ASP A 94 8.53 -16.64 9.84
N ARG A 95 7.67 -16.64 8.82
CA ARG A 95 7.81 -15.80 7.64
C ARG A 95 7.15 -14.43 7.84
N LEU A 96 7.76 -13.40 7.28
CA LEU A 96 7.09 -12.13 7.04
C LEU A 96 6.11 -12.30 5.88
N VAL A 97 4.82 -12.15 6.15
CA VAL A 97 3.78 -12.26 5.12
C VAL A 97 3.03 -10.94 5.02
N PHE A 98 2.98 -10.38 3.84
CA PHE A 98 2.24 -9.15 3.59
C PHE A 98 1.41 -9.24 2.30
N THR A 99 0.33 -8.46 2.23
CA THR A 99 -0.41 -8.23 0.99
C THR A 99 -0.15 -6.84 0.47
N TYR A 100 -0.22 -6.66 -0.86
CA TYR A 100 -0.07 -5.35 -1.49
C TYR A 100 -1.25 -5.11 -2.43
N GLN A 101 -2.22 -4.29 -2.02
CA GLN A 101 -3.56 -4.22 -2.63
C GLN A 101 -3.97 -2.79 -2.96
N GLY A 102 -4.68 -2.60 -4.07
CA GLY A 102 -5.40 -1.35 -4.37
C GLY A 102 -6.77 -1.30 -3.71
N ASP A 103 -7.40 -0.14 -3.77
CA ASP A 103 -8.71 0.14 -3.15
C ASP A 103 -9.86 -0.69 -3.76
N GLY A 104 -9.88 -0.85 -5.06
CA GLY A 104 -10.87 -1.70 -5.73
C GLY A 104 -10.74 -3.17 -5.35
N ASP A 105 -9.53 -3.64 -5.09
CA ASP A 105 -9.26 -5.00 -4.64
C ASP A 105 -9.65 -5.18 -3.17
N LEU A 106 -9.07 -4.37 -2.28
CA LEU A 106 -9.21 -4.52 -0.85
C LEU A 106 -10.58 -4.09 -0.33
N ALA A 107 -11.05 -2.92 -0.76
CA ALA A 107 -12.24 -2.27 -0.19
C ALA A 107 -13.53 -2.52 -0.97
N CYS A 108 -13.46 -3.24 -2.10
CA CYS A 108 -14.64 -3.67 -2.86
C CYS A 108 -14.75 -5.19 -2.86
N ILE A 109 -14.02 -5.85 -3.77
CA ILE A 109 -14.15 -7.31 -3.98
C ILE A 109 -13.67 -8.08 -2.75
N GLY A 110 -12.62 -7.59 -2.07
CA GLY A 110 -11.98 -8.24 -0.92
C GLY A 110 -12.41 -7.71 0.45
N THR A 111 -13.51 -6.96 0.56
CA THR A 111 -13.93 -6.36 1.84
C THR A 111 -14.12 -7.41 2.93
N ALA A 112 -14.79 -8.52 2.62
CA ALA A 112 -15.04 -9.59 3.58
C ALA A 112 -13.73 -10.25 4.04
N GLU A 113 -12.85 -10.61 3.11
CA GLU A 113 -11.55 -11.23 3.40
C GLU A 113 -10.68 -10.31 4.26
N THR A 114 -10.64 -9.03 3.91
CA THR A 114 -9.91 -8.00 4.65
C THR A 114 -10.43 -7.87 6.09
N ILE A 115 -11.72 -7.65 6.26
CA ILE A 115 -12.33 -7.49 7.59
C ILE A 115 -12.14 -8.75 8.43
N HIS A 116 -12.35 -9.94 7.87
CA HIS A 116 -12.21 -11.17 8.62
C HIS A 116 -10.74 -11.49 8.98
N ALA A 117 -9.78 -11.25 8.11
CA ALA A 117 -8.36 -11.42 8.43
C ALA A 117 -7.92 -10.46 9.54
N LEU A 118 -8.27 -9.17 9.43
CA LEU A 118 -7.96 -8.16 10.43
C LEU A 118 -8.66 -8.45 11.77
N ASN A 119 -9.93 -8.84 11.75
CA ASN A 119 -10.69 -9.13 12.98
C ASN A 119 -10.17 -10.36 13.72
N ARG A 120 -9.68 -11.37 13.00
CA ARG A 120 -9.04 -12.55 13.62
C ARG A 120 -7.64 -12.26 14.18
N GLY A 121 -7.06 -11.10 13.88
CA GLY A 121 -5.70 -10.77 14.30
C GLY A 121 -4.64 -11.63 13.61
N GLU A 122 -4.85 -11.97 12.33
CA GLU A 122 -3.86 -12.73 11.58
C GLU A 122 -2.53 -11.95 11.55
N HIS A 123 -1.42 -12.62 11.82
CA HIS A 123 -0.11 -11.96 11.91
C HIS A 123 0.44 -11.63 10.52
N ILE A 124 -0.31 -10.84 9.78
CA ILE A 124 0.01 -10.33 8.44
C ILE A 124 -0.01 -8.81 8.41
N THR A 125 0.71 -8.25 7.47
CA THR A 125 0.63 -6.82 7.16
C THR A 125 -0.10 -6.60 5.85
N ILE A 126 -1.06 -5.69 5.83
CA ILE A 126 -1.74 -5.25 4.62
C ILE A 126 -1.19 -3.89 4.21
N ILE A 127 -0.52 -3.82 3.06
CA ILE A 127 -0.16 -2.56 2.40
C ILE A 127 -1.29 -2.20 1.45
N PHE A 128 -1.95 -1.10 1.72
CA PHE A 128 -3.15 -0.68 1.03
C PHE A 128 -2.90 0.62 0.26
N ILE A 129 -3.02 0.60 -1.06
CA ILE A 129 -2.87 1.77 -1.92
C ILE A 129 -4.26 2.32 -2.24
N ASN A 130 -4.57 3.48 -1.67
CA ASN A 130 -5.82 4.19 -1.89
C ASN A 130 -5.61 5.35 -2.86
N ASN A 131 -6.08 5.20 -4.08
CA ASN A 131 -6.05 6.24 -5.11
C ASN A 131 -7.46 6.67 -5.57
N ALA A 132 -8.49 6.31 -4.80
CA ALA A 132 -9.88 6.69 -4.99
C ALA A 132 -10.48 6.32 -6.36
N ILE A 133 -9.94 5.26 -7.03
CA ILE A 133 -10.41 4.85 -8.36
C ILE A 133 -9.90 3.45 -8.73
N TYR A 134 -10.65 2.70 -9.54
CA TYR A 134 -10.10 1.53 -10.22
C TYR A 134 -9.15 1.98 -11.33
N GLY A 135 -7.86 2.08 -11.05
CA GLY A 135 -6.89 2.63 -12.00
C GLY A 135 -6.64 1.74 -13.21
N MET A 136 -6.33 0.45 -12.99
CA MET A 136 -5.91 -0.47 -14.04
C MET A 136 -6.96 -0.71 -15.15
N PRO A 137 -8.25 -0.92 -14.84
CA PRO A 137 -9.25 -1.19 -15.88
C PRO A 137 -9.80 0.07 -16.57
N GLY A 138 -9.27 1.26 -16.30
CA GLY A 138 -9.63 2.49 -17.02
C GLY A 138 -10.41 3.54 -16.23
N GLY A 139 -10.26 3.55 -14.91
CA GLY A 139 -10.74 4.66 -14.07
C GLY A 139 -12.22 4.58 -13.68
N GLN A 140 -12.70 3.41 -13.27
CA GLN A 140 -14.07 3.23 -12.77
C GLN A 140 -14.21 3.69 -11.31
N LEU A 141 -15.47 3.90 -10.90
CA LEU A 141 -15.84 4.22 -9.52
C LEU A 141 -15.37 3.11 -8.57
N ALA A 142 -14.55 3.46 -7.58
CA ALA A 142 -14.15 2.57 -6.49
C ALA A 142 -14.96 2.90 -5.22
N PRO A 143 -14.99 2.02 -4.21
CA PRO A 143 -15.63 2.32 -2.94
C PRO A 143 -15.06 3.59 -2.28
N THR A 144 -13.79 3.86 -2.47
CA THR A 144 -13.03 5.00 -1.93
C THR A 144 -13.16 6.29 -2.75
N THR A 145 -13.80 6.26 -3.91
CA THR A 145 -13.99 7.46 -4.76
C THR A 145 -14.72 8.56 -4.00
N LEU A 146 -14.19 9.79 -4.06
CA LEU A 146 -14.72 10.94 -3.31
C LEU A 146 -16.06 11.42 -3.85
N ILE A 147 -16.85 12.10 -3.00
CA ILE A 147 -18.07 12.80 -3.43
C ILE A 147 -17.70 13.83 -4.50
N GLY A 148 -18.47 13.86 -5.58
CA GLY A 148 -18.24 14.74 -6.72
C GLY A 148 -17.10 14.32 -7.67
N GLN A 149 -16.25 13.35 -7.27
CA GLN A 149 -15.17 12.86 -8.14
C GLN A 149 -15.74 12.13 -9.36
N LYS A 150 -15.32 12.56 -10.54
CA LYS A 150 -15.71 11.98 -11.83
C LYS A 150 -14.86 10.76 -12.16
N THR A 151 -15.51 9.72 -12.66
CA THR A 151 -14.89 8.47 -13.09
C THR A 151 -15.49 8.00 -14.41
N SER A 152 -14.92 6.98 -15.05
CA SER A 152 -15.45 6.45 -16.31
C SER A 152 -16.86 5.84 -16.19
N THR A 153 -17.21 5.32 -15.02
CA THR A 153 -18.55 4.78 -14.71
C THR A 153 -19.45 5.76 -13.96
N CYS A 154 -18.92 6.93 -13.60
CA CYS A 154 -19.66 8.00 -12.92
C CYS A 154 -19.24 9.35 -13.49
N PRO A 155 -19.62 9.69 -14.75
CA PRO A 155 -19.11 10.85 -15.48
C PRO A 155 -19.56 12.20 -14.92
N TYR A 156 -20.64 12.22 -14.17
CA TYR A 156 -21.17 13.46 -13.53
C TYR A 156 -20.61 13.70 -12.14
N GLY A 157 -19.89 12.73 -11.59
CA GLY A 157 -19.35 12.72 -10.23
C GLY A 157 -20.15 11.83 -9.29
N ARG A 158 -19.49 11.35 -8.21
CA ARG A 158 -20.15 10.52 -7.20
C ARG A 158 -21.19 11.32 -6.42
N GLU A 159 -22.42 10.82 -6.40
CA GLU A 159 -23.55 11.38 -5.64
C GLU A 159 -23.95 10.39 -4.52
N PRO A 160 -24.10 10.86 -3.25
CA PRO A 160 -24.43 9.97 -2.13
C PRO A 160 -25.70 9.15 -2.33
N ASP A 161 -26.76 9.78 -2.82
CA ASP A 161 -28.07 9.14 -2.98
C ASP A 161 -28.09 8.03 -4.04
N LEU A 162 -27.16 8.11 -5.01
CA LEU A 162 -27.06 7.15 -6.12
C LEU A 162 -25.94 6.13 -5.92
N HIS A 163 -24.81 6.57 -5.35
CA HIS A 163 -23.57 5.77 -5.32
C HIS A 163 -23.08 5.50 -3.88
N GLY A 164 -23.80 5.99 -2.86
CA GLY A 164 -23.34 5.93 -1.47
C GLY A 164 -22.13 6.81 -1.18
N TYR A 165 -21.67 6.77 0.06
CA TYR A 165 -20.52 7.53 0.55
C TYR A 165 -19.19 6.79 0.29
N PRO A 166 -18.04 7.51 0.28
CA PRO A 166 -16.72 6.88 0.29
C PRO A 166 -16.56 5.94 1.46
N LEU A 167 -16.00 4.75 1.20
CA LEU A 167 -15.74 3.77 2.24
C LEU A 167 -14.38 4.02 2.89
N ASN A 168 -14.38 4.40 4.16
CA ASN A 168 -13.16 4.54 4.96
C ASN A 168 -12.82 3.22 5.65
N ILE A 169 -12.25 2.29 4.89
CA ILE A 169 -11.92 0.93 5.36
C ILE A 169 -10.87 0.95 6.49
N THR A 170 -9.98 1.92 6.49
CA THR A 170 -8.91 2.05 7.48
C THR A 170 -9.46 2.47 8.85
N GLU A 171 -10.46 3.33 8.88
CA GLU A 171 -11.18 3.64 10.12
C GLU A 171 -11.94 2.43 10.68
N LEU A 172 -12.60 1.67 9.81
CA LEU A 172 -13.24 0.42 10.20
C LEU A 172 -12.22 -0.56 10.79
N ALA A 173 -11.07 -0.73 10.14
CA ALA A 173 -9.98 -1.58 10.59
C ALA A 173 -9.46 -1.17 11.98
N SER A 174 -9.38 0.14 12.28
CA SER A 174 -8.91 0.62 13.58
C SER A 174 -9.79 0.20 14.75
N ARG A 175 -11.08 -0.06 14.50
CA ARG A 175 -12.06 -0.51 15.52
C ARG A 175 -12.04 -2.02 15.76
N LEU A 176 -11.40 -2.80 14.90
CA LEU A 176 -11.33 -4.26 15.05
C LEU A 176 -10.36 -4.63 16.17
N ARG A 177 -10.72 -5.62 17.00
CA ARG A 177 -9.89 -6.05 18.14
C ARG A 177 -8.61 -6.74 17.70
N GLY A 178 -8.62 -7.43 16.56
CA GLY A 178 -7.49 -8.19 16.05
C GLY A 178 -6.37 -7.33 15.43
N THR A 179 -6.63 -6.05 15.13
CA THR A 179 -5.59 -5.16 14.62
C THR A 179 -4.74 -4.59 15.75
N CYS A 180 -3.42 -4.54 15.57
CA CYS A 180 -2.48 -3.93 16.51
C CYS A 180 -1.94 -2.58 16.01
N TYR A 181 -1.80 -2.41 14.69
CA TYR A 181 -1.34 -1.17 14.08
C TYR A 181 -2.15 -0.84 12.83
N VAL A 182 -2.76 0.32 12.81
CA VAL A 182 -3.54 0.84 11.68
C VAL A 182 -3.15 2.29 11.45
N THR A 183 -2.64 2.59 10.27
CA THR A 183 -2.11 3.92 9.95
C THR A 183 -2.46 4.32 8.52
N ARG A 184 -2.54 5.62 8.28
CA ARG A 184 -2.68 6.23 6.97
C ARG A 184 -1.54 7.19 6.70
N GLN A 185 -0.82 6.95 5.62
CA GLN A 185 0.36 7.68 5.21
C GLN A 185 0.22 8.18 3.76
N SER A 186 1.23 8.87 3.26
CA SER A 186 1.37 9.24 1.84
C SER A 186 2.85 9.26 1.46
N VAL A 187 3.13 9.40 0.16
CA VAL A 187 4.50 9.51 -0.37
C VAL A 187 4.67 10.77 -1.23
N ASP A 188 3.91 11.81 -0.92
CA ASP A 188 3.83 13.06 -1.67
C ASP A 188 4.97 14.06 -1.40
N THR A 189 5.69 13.87 -0.30
CA THR A 189 6.85 14.69 0.11
C THR A 189 7.93 13.82 0.71
N VAL A 190 9.17 14.34 0.79
CA VAL A 190 10.29 13.63 1.43
C VAL A 190 9.98 13.29 2.90
N ALA A 191 9.30 14.18 3.61
CA ALA A 191 8.89 13.93 4.99
C ALA A 191 7.86 12.79 5.06
N SER A 192 6.85 12.80 4.18
CA SER A 192 5.83 11.75 4.08
C SER A 192 6.44 10.40 3.71
N ILE A 193 7.38 10.36 2.77
CA ILE A 193 8.13 9.15 2.38
C ILE A 193 8.83 8.54 3.60
N ARG A 194 9.51 9.36 4.40
CA ARG A 194 10.19 8.88 5.62
C ARG A 194 9.20 8.34 6.66
N GLN A 195 8.03 8.96 6.80
CA GLN A 195 6.99 8.48 7.71
C GLN A 195 6.37 7.17 7.20
N ALA A 196 6.07 7.08 5.90
CA ALA A 196 5.56 5.85 5.28
C ALA A 196 6.54 4.69 5.46
N LYS A 197 7.85 4.91 5.27
CA LYS A 197 8.89 3.89 5.52
C LYS A 197 8.89 3.39 6.96
N LYS A 198 8.82 4.31 7.94
CA LYS A 198 8.74 3.95 9.37
C LYS A 198 7.46 3.16 9.67
N ALA A 199 6.33 3.56 9.10
CA ALA A 199 5.05 2.88 9.27
C ALA A 199 5.08 1.45 8.71
N ILE A 200 5.65 1.23 7.52
CA ILE A 200 5.83 -0.09 6.92
C ILE A 200 6.71 -0.96 7.80
N ARG A 201 7.86 -0.45 8.27
CA ARG A 201 8.76 -1.16 9.18
C ARG A 201 8.04 -1.59 10.45
N LYS A 202 7.36 -0.68 11.11
CA LYS A 202 6.61 -0.95 12.35
C LYS A 202 5.53 -2.00 12.14
N ALA A 203 4.81 -1.96 11.02
CA ALA A 203 3.80 -2.95 10.68
C ALA A 203 4.41 -4.36 10.47
N PHE A 204 5.56 -4.44 9.80
CA PHE A 204 6.29 -5.69 9.60
C PHE A 204 6.82 -6.27 10.92
N GLU A 205 7.42 -5.43 11.75
CA GLU A 205 7.89 -5.83 13.08
C GLU A 205 6.74 -6.33 13.97
N ALA A 206 5.60 -5.63 13.97
CA ALA A 206 4.41 -6.05 14.71
C ALA A 206 3.88 -7.42 14.25
N SER A 207 3.85 -7.65 12.94
CA SER A 207 3.47 -8.94 12.34
C SER A 207 4.44 -10.06 12.73
N MET A 208 5.75 -9.80 12.69
CA MET A 208 6.77 -10.78 13.07
C MET A 208 6.78 -11.11 14.56
N GLN A 209 6.42 -10.14 15.42
CA GLN A 209 6.29 -10.34 16.85
C GLN A 209 4.95 -10.96 17.26
N GLY A 210 4.03 -11.22 16.32
CA GLY A 210 2.75 -11.84 16.61
C GLY A 210 1.79 -10.94 17.40
N LEU A 211 1.90 -9.61 17.27
CA LEU A 211 1.08 -8.66 18.03
C LEU A 211 -0.34 -8.51 17.50
N GLY A 212 -0.61 -9.00 16.30
CA GLY A 212 -1.89 -8.92 15.59
C GLY A 212 -1.73 -8.51 14.13
N SER A 213 -2.83 -8.15 13.49
CA SER A 213 -2.81 -7.67 12.10
C SER A 213 -2.43 -6.19 12.03
N SER A 214 -1.70 -5.81 10.98
CA SER A 214 -1.40 -4.41 10.68
C SER A 214 -1.96 -4.00 9.33
N LEU A 215 -2.43 -2.74 9.22
CA LEU A 215 -2.86 -2.13 7.98
C LEU A 215 -2.18 -0.78 7.79
N VAL A 216 -1.44 -0.65 6.70
CA VAL A 216 -0.77 0.59 6.29
C VAL A 216 -1.43 1.07 5.00
N GLU A 217 -2.30 2.06 5.12
CA GLU A 217 -2.87 2.75 3.96
C GLU A 217 -1.90 3.81 3.46
N ILE A 218 -1.67 3.84 2.16
CA ILE A 218 -0.96 4.91 1.47
C ILE A 218 -1.93 5.63 0.54
N VAL A 219 -2.28 6.86 0.90
CA VAL A 219 -3.04 7.75 0.01
C VAL A 219 -2.14 8.09 -1.18
N SER A 220 -2.61 7.80 -2.36
CA SER A 220 -1.81 7.71 -3.60
C SER A 220 -2.45 8.46 -4.74
N THR A 221 -1.64 8.85 -5.70
CA THR A 221 -2.11 9.42 -6.97
C THR A 221 -2.46 8.33 -7.98
N CYS A 222 -3.43 8.64 -8.86
CA CYS A 222 -3.69 7.91 -10.10
C CYS A 222 -3.77 8.88 -11.28
N SER A 223 -2.62 9.36 -11.76
CA SER A 223 -2.55 10.37 -12.82
C SER A 223 -3.32 9.98 -14.09
N SER A 224 -3.19 8.73 -14.54
CA SER A 224 -3.94 8.21 -15.69
C SER A 224 -5.45 8.10 -15.43
N GLY A 225 -5.86 7.52 -14.30
CA GLY A 225 -7.26 7.34 -13.95
C GLY A 225 -7.98 8.68 -13.74
N TRP A 226 -7.30 9.64 -13.14
CA TRP A 226 -7.83 11.00 -12.94
C TRP A 226 -7.68 11.93 -14.16
N LYS A 227 -6.94 11.49 -15.19
CA LYS A 227 -6.61 12.29 -16.37
C LYS A 227 -5.90 13.61 -16.04
N LEU A 228 -4.99 13.56 -15.07
CA LEU A 228 -4.21 14.70 -14.60
C LEU A 228 -2.71 14.47 -14.83
N PRO A 229 -1.94 15.50 -15.19
CA PRO A 229 -0.48 15.42 -15.14
C PRO A 229 0.01 15.11 -13.72
N ALA A 230 1.16 14.45 -13.59
CA ALA A 230 1.70 13.97 -12.30
C ALA A 230 1.73 15.04 -11.20
N VAL A 231 2.21 16.26 -11.51
CA VAL A 231 2.26 17.36 -10.54
C VAL A 231 0.85 17.77 -10.09
N LYS A 232 -0.07 17.90 -11.05
CA LYS A 232 -1.48 18.25 -10.75
C LYS A 232 -2.21 17.15 -10.00
N ALA A 233 -1.88 15.89 -10.25
CA ALA A 233 -2.41 14.77 -9.48
C ALA A 233 -1.98 14.84 -8.00
N ASN A 234 -0.72 15.21 -7.70
CA ASN A 234 -0.27 15.44 -6.34
C ASN A 234 -0.98 16.62 -5.66
N GLU A 235 -1.16 17.74 -6.37
CA GLU A 235 -1.91 18.89 -5.86
C GLU A 235 -3.35 18.50 -5.54
N TRP A 236 -4.03 17.83 -6.48
CA TRP A 236 -5.40 17.38 -6.33
C TRP A 236 -5.57 16.38 -5.16
N MET A 237 -4.62 15.45 -5.00
CA MET A 237 -4.62 14.51 -3.87
C MET A 237 -4.58 15.25 -2.53
N ARG A 238 -3.70 16.25 -2.40
CA ARG A 238 -3.57 17.04 -1.16
C ARG A 238 -4.82 17.85 -0.87
N GLU A 239 -5.40 18.43 -1.91
CA GLU A 239 -6.57 19.31 -1.77
C GLU A 239 -7.86 18.53 -1.50
N HIS A 240 -8.04 17.35 -2.10
CA HIS A 240 -9.31 16.63 -2.09
C HIS A 240 -9.28 15.33 -1.28
N MET A 241 -8.19 14.54 -1.37
CA MET A 241 -8.15 13.27 -0.65
C MET A 241 -7.75 13.40 0.82
N PHE A 242 -6.82 14.30 1.16
CA PHE A 242 -6.39 14.42 2.56
C PHE A 242 -7.48 14.92 3.51
N PRO A 243 -8.44 15.77 3.12
CA PRO A 243 -9.58 16.09 3.97
C PRO A 243 -10.51 14.90 4.25
N GLU A 244 -10.67 13.97 3.30
CA GLU A 244 -11.48 12.75 3.48
C GLU A 244 -10.68 11.63 4.16
N TYR A 245 -9.41 11.52 3.82
CA TYR A 245 -8.49 10.49 4.29
C TYR A 245 -7.33 11.13 5.07
N GLU A 246 -7.64 11.60 6.29
CA GLU A 246 -6.67 12.26 7.16
C GLU A 246 -5.52 11.33 7.53
N LYS A 247 -4.28 11.83 7.39
CA LYS A 247 -3.05 11.06 7.68
C LYS A 247 -2.77 10.96 9.17
N GLY A 248 -2.24 9.83 9.59
CA GLY A 248 -1.82 9.59 10.96
C GLY A 248 -2.03 8.14 11.40
N ASP A 249 -1.67 7.86 12.62
CA ASP A 249 -1.94 6.57 13.26
C ASP A 249 -3.35 6.57 13.82
N LEU A 250 -4.22 5.69 13.29
CA LEU A 250 -5.59 5.52 13.75
C LEU A 250 -5.68 4.54 14.92
N LYS A 251 -4.72 3.61 15.00
CA LYS A 251 -4.56 2.68 16.12
C LYS A 251 -3.10 2.25 16.23
N ASP A 252 -2.57 2.29 17.43
CA ASP A 252 -1.27 1.74 17.76
C ASP A 252 -1.29 1.15 19.17
N THR A 253 -1.23 -0.17 19.24
CA THR A 253 -1.15 -0.94 20.48
C THR A 253 0.11 -1.79 20.55
N THR A 254 1.07 -1.54 19.65
CA THR A 254 2.27 -2.37 19.50
C THR A 254 3.31 -2.14 20.58
N ASN A 255 3.34 -0.95 21.18
CA ASN A 255 4.44 -0.47 22.04
C ASN A 255 5.81 -0.44 21.33
N LEU A 256 5.85 -0.54 20.01
CA LEU A 256 7.05 -0.38 19.18
C LEU A 256 7.32 1.11 18.91
N LYS A 257 8.61 1.47 18.82
CA LYS A 257 9.04 2.87 18.57
C LYS A 257 9.15 3.18 17.09
#